data_1b542916189e143f6029fe484738a2b8
#
_entry.id   1b542916189e143f6029fe484738a2b8
#
_cell.length_a   1.000
_cell.length_b   1.000
_cell.length_c   1.000
_cell.angle_alpha   90.00
_cell.angle_beta   90.00
_cell.angle_gamma   90.00
#
_symmetry.space_group_name_H-M   'P 1'
#
loop_
_entity.id
_entity.type
_entity.pdbx_description
1 polymer ?
#
loop_
_entity_poly.entity_id
_entity_poly.type
_entity_poly.pdbx_seq_one_letter_code
_entity_poly.pdbx_strand_id
1 'polypeptide(L)'
;MGLNLNYEPEVVVEDVRTLTRQQWLKERRKGIGGSDAGVVYGLSKYKTRKDLWLDKRGLIPEEEDDVNSWLTKEFGNSLEELVAMLFQKVTGYEVFKVPKMFRHPLYPYMLADVDYFVRLPDGRIFILECKTCNPDKLYMDWGAKEDIKIPVVYEWQGRHYMAVCNIDGVFYACLSFNKLDGFRIRFMERNYELEEELICEEGKFWQMVVDGIEPTYSSEPTDAILKSILKRCKIKEETVDLPDQFKDVIKRYHELDELRKAASIRCLRVTVCPK
;
A
#
# COMPACT_ATOMS: atom_id res chain seq x y z
N MET A 1 -16.63 13.84 -18.23
CA MET A 1 -17.76 12.89 -18.45
C MET A 1 -18.07 12.35 -17.07
N GLY A 2 -19.35 12.28 -16.66
CA GLY A 2 -19.68 11.73 -15.34
C GLY A 2 -19.48 10.20 -15.32
N LEU A 3 -19.16 9.67 -14.14
CA LEU A 3 -19.01 8.22 -13.93
C LEU A 3 -20.33 7.49 -14.21
N ASN A 4 -20.26 6.34 -14.87
CA ASN A 4 -21.38 5.42 -14.95
C ASN A 4 -21.35 4.49 -13.73
N LEU A 5 -22.29 4.66 -12.81
CA LEU A 5 -22.40 3.88 -11.57
C LEU A 5 -23.37 2.70 -11.67
N ASN A 6 -23.96 2.46 -12.85
CA ASN A 6 -24.87 1.35 -13.05
C ASN A 6 -24.12 0.09 -13.52
N TYR A 7 -23.37 -0.52 -12.60
CA TYR A 7 -22.64 -1.76 -12.85
C TYR A 7 -22.53 -2.62 -11.58
N GLU A 8 -22.35 -3.91 -11.81
CA GLU A 8 -21.91 -4.87 -10.80
C GLU A 8 -20.48 -5.31 -11.12
N PRO A 9 -19.61 -5.49 -10.12
CA PRO A 9 -18.26 -5.96 -10.34
C PRO A 9 -18.24 -7.37 -10.94
N GLU A 10 -17.34 -7.60 -11.89
CA GLU A 10 -17.14 -8.94 -12.45
C GLU A 10 -16.26 -9.78 -11.52
N VAL A 11 -16.61 -11.06 -11.33
CA VAL A 11 -15.78 -12.01 -10.60
C VAL A 11 -14.78 -12.64 -11.57
N VAL A 12 -13.48 -12.45 -11.35
CA VAL A 12 -12.40 -13.02 -12.18
C VAL A 12 -11.74 -14.24 -11.53
N VAL A 13 -11.84 -14.36 -10.19
CA VAL A 13 -11.46 -15.53 -9.43
C VAL A 13 -12.55 -15.81 -8.40
N GLU A 14 -13.14 -17.00 -8.44
CA GLU A 14 -14.26 -17.37 -7.55
C GLU A 14 -13.82 -17.63 -6.10
N ASP A 15 -12.61 -18.15 -5.91
CA ASP A 15 -12.04 -18.33 -4.58
C ASP A 15 -10.52 -18.20 -4.61
N VAL A 16 -10.01 -17.05 -4.15
CA VAL A 16 -8.58 -16.76 -4.10
C VAL A 16 -7.80 -17.69 -3.17
N ARG A 17 -8.45 -18.33 -2.20
CA ARG A 17 -7.83 -19.26 -1.25
C ARG A 17 -7.41 -20.58 -1.90
N THR A 18 -7.97 -20.88 -3.08
CA THR A 18 -7.61 -22.08 -3.86
C THR A 18 -6.34 -21.88 -4.69
N LEU A 19 -5.88 -20.63 -4.83
CA LEU A 19 -4.71 -20.30 -5.61
C LEU A 19 -3.43 -20.44 -4.79
N THR A 20 -2.39 -20.99 -5.43
CA THR A 20 -1.03 -20.83 -4.92
C THR A 20 -0.61 -19.36 -5.00
N ARG A 21 0.41 -18.97 -4.24
CA ARG A 21 0.97 -17.61 -4.30
C ARG A 21 1.33 -17.19 -5.73
N GLN A 22 1.95 -18.08 -6.51
CA GLN A 22 2.32 -17.81 -7.90
C GLN A 22 1.11 -17.62 -8.81
N GLN A 23 0.06 -18.44 -8.65
CA GLN A 23 -1.18 -18.29 -9.39
C GLN A 23 -1.86 -16.97 -9.06
N TRP A 24 -1.93 -16.61 -7.78
CA TRP A 24 -2.50 -15.34 -7.34
C TRP A 24 -1.71 -14.13 -7.91
N LEU A 25 -0.37 -14.15 -7.89
CA LEU A 25 0.46 -13.11 -8.50
C LEU A 25 0.22 -13.00 -10.01
N LYS A 26 0.04 -14.13 -10.70
CA LYS A 26 -0.27 -14.16 -12.13
C LYS A 26 -1.62 -13.48 -12.42
N GLU A 27 -2.64 -13.75 -11.61
CA GLU A 27 -3.94 -13.08 -11.76
C GLU A 27 -3.82 -11.57 -11.48
N ARG A 28 -3.12 -11.17 -10.43
CA ARG A 28 -2.89 -9.77 -10.11
C ARG A 28 -2.09 -9.00 -11.15
N ARG A 29 -1.23 -9.65 -11.92
CA ARG A 29 -0.47 -9.02 -13.02
C ARG A 29 -1.34 -8.65 -14.22
N LYS A 30 -2.55 -9.18 -14.31
CA LYS A 30 -3.50 -8.85 -15.39
C LYS A 30 -4.15 -7.47 -15.26
N GLY A 31 -3.90 -6.75 -14.17
CA GLY A 31 -4.43 -5.43 -13.92
C GLY A 31 -3.74 -4.71 -12.76
N ILE A 32 -4.29 -3.60 -12.34
CA ILE A 32 -3.88 -2.79 -11.21
C ILE A 32 -4.73 -3.21 -10.01
N GLY A 33 -4.12 -3.59 -8.90
CA GLY A 33 -4.82 -3.87 -7.64
C GLY A 33 -4.81 -2.65 -6.72
N GLY A 34 -5.67 -2.63 -5.69
CA GLY A 34 -5.78 -1.47 -4.80
C GLY A 34 -4.46 -1.01 -4.18
N SER A 35 -3.59 -1.94 -3.75
CA SER A 35 -2.26 -1.58 -3.22
C SER A 35 -1.31 -0.97 -4.28
N ASP A 36 -1.61 -1.09 -5.56
CA ASP A 36 -0.83 -0.49 -6.65
C ASP A 36 -1.24 0.96 -6.93
N ALA A 37 -2.46 1.38 -6.53
CA ALA A 37 -2.98 2.73 -6.75
C ALA A 37 -2.02 3.81 -6.23
N GLY A 38 -1.58 3.70 -4.97
CA GLY A 38 -0.59 4.62 -4.40
C GLY A 38 0.76 4.62 -5.12
N VAL A 39 1.13 3.51 -5.77
CA VAL A 39 2.35 3.42 -6.59
C VAL A 39 2.18 4.17 -7.91
N VAL A 40 1.00 4.07 -8.54
CA VAL A 40 0.67 4.82 -9.76
C VAL A 40 0.80 6.32 -9.54
N TYR A 41 0.40 6.81 -8.36
CA TYR A 41 0.56 8.21 -7.96
C TYR A 41 1.97 8.58 -7.46
N GLY A 42 2.92 7.62 -7.40
CA GLY A 42 4.28 7.86 -6.91
C GLY A 42 4.37 8.09 -5.39
N LEU A 43 3.34 7.72 -4.64
CA LEU A 43 3.24 7.94 -3.18
C LEU A 43 3.87 6.82 -2.36
N SER A 44 4.23 5.70 -2.98
CA SER A 44 4.82 4.56 -2.28
C SER A 44 6.28 4.82 -1.92
N LYS A 45 6.63 4.57 -0.67
CA LYS A 45 8.01 4.61 -0.17
C LYS A 45 8.83 3.35 -0.51
N TYR A 46 8.17 2.32 -1.07
CA TYR A 46 8.78 0.99 -1.26
C TYR A 46 8.90 0.58 -2.72
N LYS A 47 8.02 1.07 -3.59
CA LYS A 47 7.91 0.64 -4.98
C LYS A 47 7.70 1.88 -5.87
N THR A 48 8.45 1.96 -6.96
CA THR A 48 8.29 3.04 -7.95
C THR A 48 7.30 2.65 -9.04
N ARG A 49 6.81 3.61 -9.82
CA ARG A 49 5.99 3.34 -11.02
C ARG A 49 6.72 2.40 -11.99
N LYS A 50 8.03 2.55 -12.12
CA LYS A 50 8.87 1.69 -12.96
C LYS A 50 8.92 0.26 -12.43
N ASP A 51 9.04 0.07 -11.10
CA ASP A 51 8.99 -1.27 -10.48
C ASP A 51 7.63 -1.92 -10.71
N LEU A 52 6.54 -1.16 -10.57
CA LEU A 52 5.19 -1.65 -10.84
C LEU A 52 5.03 -2.04 -12.31
N TRP A 53 5.49 -1.21 -13.23
CA TRP A 53 5.45 -1.49 -14.67
C TRP A 53 6.19 -2.79 -15.02
N LEU A 54 7.42 -2.97 -14.49
CA LEU A 54 8.21 -4.18 -14.68
C LEU A 54 7.50 -5.43 -14.14
N ASP A 55 6.88 -5.31 -12.95
CA ASP A 55 6.09 -6.39 -12.34
C ASP A 55 4.88 -6.77 -13.23
N LYS A 56 4.09 -5.77 -13.68
CA LYS A 56 2.93 -6.02 -14.56
C LYS A 56 3.33 -6.63 -15.91
N ARG A 57 4.51 -6.31 -16.38
CA ARG A 57 5.11 -6.92 -17.61
C ARG A 57 5.73 -8.30 -17.37
N GLY A 58 5.81 -8.75 -16.11
CA GLY A 58 6.48 -10.00 -15.76
C GLY A 58 8.00 -9.97 -15.99
N LEU A 59 8.61 -8.78 -15.98
CA LEU A 59 10.03 -8.56 -16.23
C LEU A 59 10.89 -8.56 -14.97
N ILE A 60 10.26 -8.62 -13.79
CA ILE A 60 10.97 -8.79 -12.51
C ILE A 60 10.99 -10.29 -12.20
N PRO A 61 12.17 -10.89 -11.97
CA PRO A 61 12.25 -12.22 -11.39
C PRO A 61 11.52 -12.26 -10.04
N GLU A 62 10.88 -13.37 -9.72
CA GLU A 62 10.37 -13.60 -8.37
C GLU A 62 11.60 -13.72 -7.45
N GLU A 63 11.93 -12.63 -6.76
CA GLU A 63 12.95 -12.66 -5.72
C GLU A 63 12.31 -13.23 -4.44
N GLU A 64 13.03 -14.11 -3.78
CA GLU A 64 12.66 -14.50 -2.41
C GLU A 64 12.76 -13.27 -1.51
N ASP A 65 11.72 -13.06 -0.70
CA ASP A 65 11.76 -11.99 0.29
C ASP A 65 12.93 -12.24 1.27
N ASP A 66 13.67 -11.20 1.60
CA ASP A 66 14.55 -11.27 2.75
C ASP A 66 13.73 -11.55 4.03
N VAL A 67 14.36 -12.09 5.05
CA VAL A 67 13.69 -12.53 6.29
C VAL A 67 12.84 -11.43 6.93
N ASN A 68 13.28 -10.16 6.91
CA ASN A 68 12.54 -9.06 7.48
C ASN A 68 11.29 -8.71 6.65
N SER A 69 11.43 -8.69 5.34
CA SER A 69 10.31 -8.46 4.40
C SER A 69 9.28 -9.58 4.51
N TRP A 70 9.74 -10.82 4.57
CA TRP A 70 8.89 -11.98 4.79
C TRP A 70 8.15 -11.88 6.13
N LEU A 71 8.87 -11.63 7.24
CA LEU A 71 8.28 -11.50 8.57
C LEU A 71 7.21 -10.41 8.61
N THR A 72 7.47 -9.26 8.00
CA THR A 72 6.51 -8.14 7.97
C THR A 72 5.22 -8.53 7.23
N LYS A 73 5.34 -9.24 6.12
CA LYS A 73 4.18 -9.70 5.34
C LYS A 73 3.39 -10.78 6.09
N GLU A 74 4.09 -11.79 6.64
CA GLU A 74 3.46 -12.87 7.40
C GLU A 74 2.79 -12.36 8.68
N PHE A 75 3.41 -11.40 9.36
CA PHE A 75 2.80 -10.76 10.52
C PHE A 75 1.51 -10.03 10.14
N GLY A 76 1.51 -9.28 9.04
CA GLY A 76 0.32 -8.62 8.52
C GLY A 76 -0.79 -9.62 8.18
N ASN A 77 -0.48 -10.63 7.38
CA ASN A 77 -1.43 -11.66 6.97
C ASN A 77 -2.01 -12.44 8.17
N SER A 78 -1.16 -12.81 9.13
CA SER A 78 -1.58 -13.57 10.32
C SER A 78 -2.48 -12.76 11.26
N LEU A 79 -2.34 -11.44 11.28
CA LEU A 79 -3.15 -10.57 12.14
C LEU A 79 -4.40 -10.01 11.45
N GLU A 80 -4.56 -10.17 10.16
CA GLU A 80 -5.70 -9.66 9.40
C GLU A 80 -7.04 -10.08 10.00
N GLU A 81 -7.21 -11.38 10.29
CA GLU A 81 -8.42 -11.90 10.90
C GLU A 81 -8.65 -11.33 12.32
N LEU A 82 -7.59 -11.21 13.12
CA LEU A 82 -7.66 -10.61 14.46
C LEU A 82 -8.12 -9.15 14.40
N VAL A 83 -7.60 -8.38 13.44
CA VAL A 83 -8.00 -6.98 13.23
C VAL A 83 -9.47 -6.89 12.85
N ALA A 84 -9.94 -7.75 11.95
CA ALA A 84 -11.35 -7.82 11.54
C ALA A 84 -12.27 -8.21 12.72
N MET A 85 -11.89 -9.22 13.52
CA MET A 85 -12.61 -9.61 14.73
C MET A 85 -12.67 -8.48 15.76
N LEU A 86 -11.55 -7.76 15.95
CA LEU A 86 -11.50 -6.63 16.87
C LEU A 86 -12.39 -5.48 16.40
N PHE A 87 -12.38 -5.20 15.08
CA PHE A 87 -13.30 -4.21 14.49
C PHE A 87 -14.76 -4.58 14.76
N GLN A 88 -15.16 -5.82 14.49
CA GLN A 88 -16.52 -6.30 14.78
C GLN A 88 -16.86 -6.17 16.26
N LYS A 89 -15.95 -6.52 17.16
CA LYS A 89 -16.17 -6.44 18.61
C LYS A 89 -16.33 -5.01 19.11
N VAL A 90 -15.60 -4.07 18.53
CA VAL A 90 -15.62 -2.65 18.93
C VAL A 90 -16.83 -1.92 18.37
N THR A 91 -17.21 -2.22 17.11
CA THR A 91 -18.29 -1.51 16.40
C THR A 91 -19.65 -2.19 16.56
N GLY A 92 -19.68 -3.49 16.79
CA GLY A 92 -20.89 -4.31 16.73
C GLY A 92 -21.40 -4.58 15.32
N TYR A 93 -20.68 -4.15 14.27
CA TYR A 93 -21.07 -4.37 12.88
C TYR A 93 -20.72 -5.80 12.47
N GLU A 94 -21.53 -6.38 11.58
CA GLU A 94 -21.25 -7.69 10.99
C GLU A 94 -20.08 -7.58 10.00
N VAL A 95 -19.03 -8.37 10.23
CA VAL A 95 -17.87 -8.47 9.32
C VAL A 95 -17.87 -9.83 8.65
N PHE A 96 -17.69 -9.85 7.33
CA PHE A 96 -17.67 -11.09 6.56
C PHE A 96 -16.65 -11.03 5.43
N LYS A 97 -16.08 -12.19 5.06
CA LYS A 97 -15.11 -12.32 3.98
C LYS A 97 -15.77 -12.85 2.72
N VAL A 98 -15.44 -12.21 1.59
CA VAL A 98 -15.79 -12.72 0.26
C VAL A 98 -14.47 -13.01 -0.46
N PRO A 99 -14.03 -14.27 -0.52
CA PRO A 99 -12.69 -14.61 -1.01
C PRO A 99 -12.63 -14.64 -2.54
N LYS A 100 -13.11 -13.57 -3.16
CA LYS A 100 -13.18 -13.40 -4.62
C LYS A 100 -12.26 -12.28 -5.06
N MET A 101 -11.69 -12.43 -6.26
CA MET A 101 -11.07 -11.31 -6.93
C MET A 101 -12.07 -10.70 -7.91
N PHE A 102 -12.27 -9.41 -7.80
CA PHE A 102 -13.19 -8.63 -8.61
C PHE A 102 -12.45 -7.84 -9.68
N ARG A 103 -13.18 -7.47 -10.73
CA ARG A 103 -12.75 -6.61 -11.81
C ARG A 103 -13.81 -5.58 -12.11
N HIS A 104 -13.39 -4.34 -12.39
CA HIS A 104 -14.30 -3.30 -12.84
C HIS A 104 -14.78 -3.60 -14.26
N PRO A 105 -16.09 -3.70 -14.54
CA PRO A 105 -16.57 -4.12 -15.86
C PRO A 105 -16.28 -3.12 -16.98
N LEU A 106 -16.24 -1.82 -16.66
CA LEU A 106 -15.97 -0.77 -17.64
C LEU A 106 -14.47 -0.44 -17.77
N TYR A 107 -13.68 -0.74 -16.75
CA TYR A 107 -12.23 -0.49 -16.69
C TYR A 107 -11.50 -1.79 -16.32
N PRO A 108 -11.38 -2.75 -17.27
CA PRO A 108 -10.95 -4.13 -16.97
C PRO A 108 -9.53 -4.26 -16.41
N TYR A 109 -8.76 -3.18 -16.42
CA TYR A 109 -7.44 -3.12 -15.79
C TYR A 109 -7.49 -2.90 -14.28
N MET A 110 -8.65 -2.58 -13.71
CA MET A 110 -8.80 -2.38 -12.26
C MET A 110 -9.28 -3.67 -11.60
N LEU A 111 -8.50 -4.20 -10.65
CA LEU A 111 -8.74 -5.46 -9.94
C LEU A 111 -8.82 -5.21 -8.44
N ALA A 112 -9.74 -5.86 -7.74
CA ALA A 112 -9.87 -5.80 -6.30
C ALA A 112 -9.85 -7.19 -5.66
N ASP A 113 -9.04 -7.33 -4.61
CA ASP A 113 -9.01 -8.45 -3.68
C ASP A 113 -9.13 -7.81 -2.29
N VAL A 114 -10.35 -7.77 -1.77
CA VAL A 114 -10.73 -6.99 -0.58
C VAL A 114 -10.58 -7.88 0.66
N ASP A 115 -10.01 -7.34 1.74
CA ASP A 115 -9.80 -8.09 2.98
C ASP A 115 -11.12 -8.59 3.55
N TYR A 116 -12.06 -7.66 3.84
CA TYR A 116 -13.39 -7.96 4.37
C TYR A 116 -14.44 -6.96 3.92
N PHE A 117 -15.70 -7.33 4.12
CA PHE A 117 -16.86 -6.46 3.99
C PHE A 117 -17.54 -6.27 5.33
N VAL A 118 -18.23 -5.16 5.50
CA VAL A 118 -18.97 -4.79 6.70
C VAL A 118 -20.41 -4.52 6.34
N ARG A 119 -21.33 -5.19 7.04
CA ARG A 119 -22.76 -4.88 6.94
C ARG A 119 -23.17 -3.96 8.09
N LEU A 120 -23.70 -2.80 7.75
CA LEU A 120 -24.24 -1.88 8.71
C LEU A 120 -25.66 -2.29 9.17
N PRO A 121 -26.16 -1.77 10.31
CA PRO A 121 -27.51 -2.05 10.80
C PRO A 121 -28.64 -1.67 9.82
N ASP A 122 -28.38 -0.72 8.93
CA ASP A 122 -29.32 -0.27 7.88
C ASP A 122 -29.24 -1.11 6.61
N GLY A 123 -28.38 -2.15 6.59
CA GLY A 123 -28.20 -3.08 5.48
C GLY A 123 -27.18 -2.67 4.44
N ARG A 124 -26.62 -1.44 4.49
CA ARG A 124 -25.53 -1.02 3.58
C ARG A 124 -24.30 -1.88 3.80
N ILE A 125 -23.59 -2.14 2.70
CA ILE A 125 -22.33 -2.87 2.71
C ILE A 125 -21.19 -1.89 2.45
N PHE A 126 -20.14 -1.96 3.28
CA PHE A 126 -18.91 -1.20 3.12
C PHE A 126 -17.71 -2.15 3.09
N ILE A 127 -16.57 -1.63 2.62
CA ILE A 127 -15.30 -2.35 2.63
C ILE A 127 -14.65 -2.20 4.01
N LEU A 128 -13.92 -3.22 4.47
CA LEU A 128 -13.03 -3.15 5.61
C LEU A 128 -11.63 -3.55 5.17
N GLU A 129 -10.71 -2.62 5.28
CA GLU A 129 -9.29 -2.80 5.03
C GLU A 129 -8.55 -2.93 6.36
N CYS A 130 -7.90 -4.07 6.56
CA CYS A 130 -7.18 -4.41 7.78
C CYS A 130 -5.70 -4.04 7.66
N LYS A 131 -5.17 -3.33 8.65
CA LYS A 131 -3.78 -2.90 8.67
C LYS A 131 -3.12 -3.18 10.02
N THR A 132 -1.81 -3.40 9.96
CA THR A 132 -0.93 -3.40 11.13
C THR A 132 0.17 -2.36 10.94
N CYS A 133 0.64 -1.77 12.00
CA CYS A 133 1.76 -0.84 11.94
C CYS A 133 2.63 -0.90 13.20
N ASN A 134 3.86 -0.44 13.07
CA ASN A 134 4.73 -0.24 14.20
C ASN A 134 4.24 0.93 15.07
N PRO A 135 4.51 0.92 16.37
CA PRO A 135 4.05 1.93 17.32
C PRO A 135 4.41 3.36 16.94
N ASP A 136 5.66 3.56 16.52
CA ASP A 136 6.15 4.88 16.12
C ASP A 136 5.38 5.45 14.92
N LYS A 137 4.87 4.57 14.05
CA LYS A 137 4.07 4.96 12.88
C LYS A 137 2.60 5.19 13.20
N LEU A 138 2.09 4.65 14.31
CA LEU A 138 0.68 4.80 14.65
C LEU A 138 0.26 6.26 14.74
N TYR A 139 0.99 7.06 15.51
CA TYR A 139 0.69 8.49 15.67
C TYR A 139 1.11 9.31 14.44
N MET A 140 2.23 8.97 13.80
CA MET A 140 2.72 9.69 12.63
C MET A 140 1.80 9.54 11.43
N ASP A 141 1.35 8.32 11.16
CA ASP A 141 0.62 7.97 9.94
C ASP A 141 -0.92 7.97 10.16
N TRP A 142 -1.39 7.58 11.37
CA TRP A 142 -2.82 7.43 11.69
C TRP A 142 -3.35 8.48 12.68
N GLY A 143 -2.47 9.26 13.32
CA GLY A 143 -2.86 10.27 14.30
C GLY A 143 -3.40 9.74 15.64
N ALA A 144 -3.98 10.62 16.44
CA ALA A 144 -4.67 10.27 17.68
C ALA A 144 -5.96 9.48 17.41
N LYS A 145 -6.65 9.02 18.46
CA LYS A 145 -7.90 8.24 18.29
C LYS A 145 -9.00 9.04 17.64
N GLU A 146 -9.08 10.31 17.96
CA GLU A 146 -10.10 11.25 17.52
C GLU A 146 -9.84 11.83 16.13
N ASP A 147 -8.63 11.63 15.61
CA ASP A 147 -8.26 12.12 14.27
C ASP A 147 -8.96 11.30 13.18
N ILE A 148 -9.17 11.93 12.03
CA ILE A 148 -9.70 11.30 10.82
C ILE A 148 -8.60 10.91 9.84
N LYS A 149 -7.32 11.05 10.22
CA LYS A 149 -6.17 10.85 9.36
C LYS A 149 -6.07 9.42 8.86
N ILE A 150 -5.98 9.28 7.55
CA ILE A 150 -5.70 8.04 6.84
C ILE A 150 -4.37 8.23 6.08
N PRO A 151 -3.44 7.26 6.11
CA PRO A 151 -2.24 7.35 5.28
C PRO A 151 -2.61 7.42 3.80
N VAL A 152 -2.07 8.40 3.08
CA VAL A 152 -2.46 8.71 1.70
C VAL A 152 -2.37 7.51 0.74
N VAL A 153 -1.43 6.60 0.95
CA VAL A 153 -1.31 5.38 0.13
C VAL A 153 -2.51 4.44 0.32
N TYR A 154 -3.07 4.38 1.54
CA TYR A 154 -4.25 3.58 1.84
C TYR A 154 -5.53 4.29 1.40
N GLU A 155 -5.55 5.62 1.44
CA GLU A 155 -6.65 6.41 0.89
C GLU A 155 -6.87 6.07 -0.59
N TRP A 156 -5.82 6.08 -1.42
CA TRP A 156 -5.92 5.68 -2.82
C TRP A 156 -6.28 4.22 -3.01
N GLN A 157 -5.77 3.32 -2.15
CA GLN A 157 -6.18 1.92 -2.14
C GLN A 157 -7.68 1.75 -1.91
N GLY A 158 -8.24 2.44 -0.93
CA GLY A 158 -9.67 2.37 -0.65
C GLY A 158 -10.54 2.97 -1.76
N ARG A 159 -10.11 4.08 -2.38
CA ARG A 159 -10.80 4.66 -3.55
C ARG A 159 -10.84 3.67 -4.70
N HIS A 160 -9.73 3.00 -4.98
CA HIS A 160 -9.67 1.96 -5.99
C HIS A 160 -10.66 0.82 -5.69
N TYR A 161 -10.73 0.36 -4.45
CA TYR A 161 -11.67 -0.71 -4.08
C TYR A 161 -13.13 -0.27 -4.17
N MET A 162 -13.45 0.96 -3.74
CA MET A 162 -14.79 1.51 -3.88
C MET A 162 -15.21 1.60 -5.35
N ALA A 163 -14.31 2.01 -6.24
CA ALA A 163 -14.53 2.04 -7.67
C ALA A 163 -14.78 0.65 -8.24
N VAL A 164 -13.91 -0.32 -7.97
CA VAL A 164 -14.06 -1.68 -8.52
C VAL A 164 -15.31 -2.37 -8.00
N CYS A 165 -15.58 -2.29 -6.70
CA CYS A 165 -16.69 -2.99 -6.05
C CYS A 165 -18.02 -2.23 -6.11
N ASN A 166 -18.04 -1.00 -6.61
CA ASN A 166 -19.19 -0.09 -6.63
C ASN A 166 -19.81 0.10 -5.23
N ILE A 167 -18.97 0.41 -4.26
CA ILE A 167 -19.34 0.56 -2.84
C ILE A 167 -19.01 1.98 -2.37
N ASP A 168 -19.88 2.58 -1.53
CA ASP A 168 -19.82 3.99 -1.19
C ASP A 168 -18.95 4.34 0.02
N GLY A 169 -18.29 3.34 0.64
CA GLY A 169 -17.44 3.62 1.80
C GLY A 169 -16.47 2.50 2.13
N VAL A 170 -15.38 2.90 2.78
CA VAL A 170 -14.36 2.00 3.29
C VAL A 170 -14.00 2.33 4.73
N PHE A 171 -14.00 1.33 5.58
CA PHE A 171 -13.41 1.36 6.90
C PHE A 171 -11.97 0.88 6.83
N TYR A 172 -11.10 1.57 7.56
CA TYR A 172 -9.74 1.11 7.82
C TYR A 172 -9.63 0.77 9.30
N ALA A 173 -9.19 -0.43 9.60
CA ALA A 173 -8.89 -0.87 10.95
C ALA A 173 -7.39 -1.12 11.05
N CYS A 174 -6.68 -0.33 11.87
CA CYS A 174 -5.25 -0.47 12.06
C CYS A 174 -4.94 -0.87 13.50
N LEU A 175 -4.22 -1.97 13.67
CA LEU A 175 -3.75 -2.45 14.95
C LEU A 175 -2.25 -2.25 15.08
N SER A 176 -1.86 -1.59 16.18
CA SER A 176 -0.49 -1.50 16.65
C SER A 176 -0.44 -2.00 18.08
N PHE A 177 0.39 -3.01 18.35
CA PHE A 177 0.44 -3.69 19.65
C PHE A 177 -0.82 -4.51 20.05
N ASN A 178 -0.72 -5.09 21.23
CA ASN A 178 -1.73 -5.93 21.86
C ASN A 178 -2.65 -5.16 22.83
N LYS A 179 -2.81 -3.86 22.63
CA LYS A 179 -3.66 -3.00 23.48
C LYS A 179 -4.66 -2.25 22.59
N LEU A 180 -5.87 -2.07 23.14
CA LEU A 180 -6.93 -1.30 22.48
C LEU A 180 -6.52 0.15 22.18
N ASP A 181 -5.59 0.70 22.95
CA ASP A 181 -5.02 2.03 22.73
C ASP A 181 -4.19 2.12 21.44
N GLY A 182 -3.69 0.98 20.94
CA GLY A 182 -3.05 0.85 19.65
C GLY A 182 -4.00 0.62 18.48
N PHE A 183 -5.32 0.64 18.70
CA PHE A 183 -6.29 0.38 17.64
C PHE A 183 -6.88 1.68 17.10
N ARG A 184 -6.92 1.81 15.78
CA ARG A 184 -7.53 2.94 15.07
C ARG A 184 -8.56 2.44 14.09
N ILE A 185 -9.74 3.07 14.10
CA ILE A 185 -10.76 2.89 13.07
C ILE A 185 -10.87 4.23 12.34
N ARG A 186 -10.87 4.17 11.01
CA ARG A 186 -11.10 5.32 10.14
C ARG A 186 -12.17 4.96 9.14
N PHE A 187 -12.93 5.96 8.71
CA PHE A 187 -13.93 5.79 7.68
C PHE A 187 -13.70 6.83 6.58
N MET A 188 -13.87 6.40 5.34
CA MET A 188 -13.79 7.27 4.19
C MET A 188 -14.98 7.00 3.28
N GLU A 189 -15.69 8.06 2.95
CA GLU A 189 -16.76 8.03 1.95
C GLU A 189 -16.18 8.11 0.53
N ARG A 190 -16.96 7.57 -0.41
CA ARG A 190 -16.67 7.65 -1.83
C ARG A 190 -16.68 9.11 -2.30
N ASN A 191 -15.73 9.46 -3.14
CA ASN A 191 -15.65 10.75 -3.79
C ASN A 191 -15.52 10.53 -5.30
N TYR A 192 -16.55 10.84 -6.04
CA TYR A 192 -16.65 10.55 -7.47
C TYR A 192 -15.66 11.36 -8.32
N GLU A 193 -15.31 12.59 -7.92
CA GLU A 193 -14.34 13.42 -8.66
C GLU A 193 -12.94 12.79 -8.56
N LEU A 194 -12.53 12.40 -7.34
CA LEU A 194 -11.25 11.73 -7.14
C LEU A 194 -11.23 10.32 -7.74
N GLU A 195 -12.38 9.65 -7.82
CA GLU A 195 -12.50 8.36 -8.49
C GLU A 195 -12.34 8.50 -10.03
N GLU A 196 -12.92 9.52 -10.64
CA GLU A 196 -12.72 9.80 -12.06
C GLU A 196 -11.25 10.10 -12.37
N GLU A 197 -10.58 10.86 -11.50
CA GLU A 197 -9.15 11.11 -11.60
C GLU A 197 -8.34 9.80 -11.48
N LEU A 198 -8.64 8.97 -10.48
CA LEU A 198 -8.00 7.68 -10.25
C LEU A 198 -8.10 6.77 -11.48
N ILE A 199 -9.30 6.59 -12.01
CA ILE A 199 -9.56 5.78 -13.20
C ILE A 199 -8.73 6.29 -14.39
N CYS A 200 -8.66 7.61 -14.57
CA CYS A 200 -7.88 8.22 -15.63
C CYS A 200 -6.36 7.95 -15.47
N GLU A 201 -5.81 8.15 -14.28
CA GLU A 201 -4.38 7.98 -14.04
C GLU A 201 -3.96 6.50 -14.08
N GLU A 202 -4.77 5.60 -13.53
CA GLU A 202 -4.54 4.17 -13.66
C GLU A 202 -4.65 3.70 -15.11
N GLY A 203 -5.61 4.25 -15.88
CA GLY A 203 -5.77 3.96 -17.30
C GLY A 203 -4.55 4.38 -18.12
N LYS A 204 -4.01 5.58 -17.86
CA LYS A 204 -2.77 6.05 -18.50
C LYS A 204 -1.59 5.15 -18.17
N PHE A 205 -1.46 4.77 -16.90
CA PHE A 205 -0.39 3.86 -16.48
C PHE A 205 -0.55 2.48 -17.11
N TRP A 206 -1.77 1.94 -17.13
CA TRP A 206 -2.03 0.65 -17.75
C TRP A 206 -1.76 0.65 -19.26
N GLN A 207 -2.09 1.75 -19.95
CA GLN A 207 -1.75 1.90 -21.36
C GLN A 207 -0.23 1.83 -21.58
N MET A 208 0.58 2.43 -20.71
CA MET A 208 2.05 2.29 -20.77
C MET A 208 2.50 0.82 -20.59
N VAL A 209 1.80 0.04 -19.73
CA VAL A 209 2.09 -1.40 -19.57
C VAL A 209 1.78 -2.16 -20.86
N VAL A 210 0.63 -1.89 -21.50
CA VAL A 210 0.21 -2.54 -22.75
C VAL A 210 1.15 -2.21 -23.89
N ASP A 211 1.46 -0.92 -24.06
CA ASP A 211 2.30 -0.43 -25.15
C ASP A 211 3.80 -0.75 -24.97
N GLY A 212 4.18 -1.20 -23.78
CA GLY A 212 5.60 -1.47 -23.47
C GLY A 212 6.43 -0.20 -23.26
N ILE A 213 5.77 0.94 -22.99
CA ILE A 213 6.43 2.22 -22.73
C ILE A 213 6.85 2.27 -21.26
N GLU A 214 8.14 2.29 -21.03
CA GLU A 214 8.70 2.27 -19.68
C GLU A 214 8.55 3.65 -19.00
N PRO A 215 7.97 3.73 -17.77
CA PRO A 215 7.91 4.98 -17.02
C PRO A 215 9.31 5.49 -16.66
N THR A 216 9.52 6.79 -16.79
CA THR A 216 10.73 7.46 -16.28
C THR A 216 10.63 7.65 -14.78
N TYR A 217 11.77 7.73 -14.09
CA TYR A 217 11.80 8.21 -12.72
C TYR A 217 11.43 9.70 -12.65
N SER A 218 10.81 10.10 -11.53
CA SER A 218 10.62 11.53 -11.26
C SER A 218 11.99 12.23 -11.16
N SER A 219 12.02 13.54 -11.44
CA SER A 219 13.23 14.34 -11.39
C SER A 219 13.84 14.45 -9.98
N GLU A 220 13.05 14.22 -8.94
CA GLU A 220 13.53 14.28 -7.55
C GLU A 220 13.87 12.86 -7.05
N PRO A 221 15.12 12.64 -6.58
CA PRO A 221 15.55 11.37 -6.04
C PRO A 221 14.81 11.08 -4.72
N THR A 222 14.11 9.96 -4.68
CA THR A 222 13.50 9.44 -3.46
C THR A 222 14.21 8.16 -3.00
N ASP A 223 14.04 7.79 -1.73
CA ASP A 223 14.55 6.51 -1.23
C ASP A 223 14.03 5.32 -2.04
N ALA A 224 12.80 5.38 -2.52
CA ALA A 224 12.22 4.35 -3.38
C ALA A 224 12.96 4.24 -4.72
N ILE A 225 13.30 5.38 -5.34
CA ILE A 225 14.07 5.42 -6.59
C ILE A 225 15.47 4.87 -6.38
N LEU A 226 16.17 5.29 -5.32
CA LEU A 226 17.50 4.80 -5.01
C LEU A 226 17.51 3.28 -4.79
N LYS A 227 16.57 2.75 -4.00
CA LYS A 227 16.40 1.31 -3.78
C LYS A 227 16.09 0.57 -5.09
N SER A 228 15.23 1.12 -5.93
CA SER A 228 14.87 0.57 -7.23
C SER A 228 16.08 0.48 -8.18
N ILE A 229 16.91 1.52 -8.20
CA ILE A 229 18.16 1.56 -8.99
C ILE A 229 19.16 0.53 -8.45
N LEU A 230 19.40 0.51 -7.14
CA LEU A 230 20.36 -0.40 -6.50
C LEU A 230 20.00 -1.87 -6.72
N LYS A 231 18.72 -2.22 -6.67
CA LYS A 231 18.25 -3.58 -6.98
C LYS A 231 18.60 -4.04 -8.41
N ARG A 232 18.71 -3.12 -9.36
CA ARG A 232 18.97 -3.43 -10.78
C ARG A 232 20.43 -3.29 -11.16
N CYS A 233 21.19 -2.50 -10.41
CA CYS A 233 22.62 -2.40 -10.60
C CYS A 233 23.26 -3.68 -10.08
N LYS A 234 23.84 -4.50 -10.97
CA LYS A 234 24.81 -5.52 -10.53
C LYS A 234 25.96 -4.78 -9.88
N ILE A 235 26.06 -4.86 -8.55
CA ILE A 235 27.21 -4.33 -7.84
C ILE A 235 28.41 -5.12 -8.31
N LYS A 236 29.28 -4.51 -9.12
CA LYS A 236 30.60 -5.06 -9.37
C LYS A 236 31.38 -4.88 -8.07
N GLU A 237 32.04 -5.91 -7.60
CA GLU A 237 32.95 -5.87 -6.43
C GLU A 237 34.25 -5.09 -6.75
N GLU A 238 34.23 -4.20 -7.72
CA GLU A 238 35.34 -3.36 -8.09
C GLU A 238 35.26 -2.07 -7.26
N THR A 239 36.32 -1.80 -6.53
CA THR A 239 36.51 -0.47 -5.89
C THR A 239 36.73 0.56 -6.99
N VAL A 240 35.80 1.49 -7.13
CA VAL A 240 35.93 2.59 -8.08
C VAL A 240 36.34 3.84 -7.31
N ASP A 241 37.45 4.47 -7.69
CA ASP A 241 37.79 5.78 -7.16
C ASP A 241 36.77 6.80 -7.63
N LEU A 242 36.07 7.41 -6.66
CA LEU A 242 35.11 8.45 -6.95
C LEU A 242 35.82 9.76 -7.33
N PRO A 243 35.34 10.46 -8.37
CA PRO A 243 35.87 11.79 -8.70
C PRO A 243 35.87 12.71 -7.48
N ASP A 244 36.87 13.59 -7.37
CA ASP A 244 37.09 14.46 -6.21
C ASP A 244 35.87 15.30 -5.84
N GLN A 245 35.05 15.67 -6.82
CA GLN A 245 33.81 16.43 -6.61
C GLN A 245 32.79 15.73 -5.70
N PHE A 246 32.87 14.42 -5.52
CA PHE A 246 31.98 13.66 -4.63
C PHE A 246 32.53 13.52 -3.21
N LYS A 247 33.81 13.80 -2.95
CA LYS A 247 34.43 13.65 -1.64
C LYS A 247 33.76 14.53 -0.60
N ASP A 248 33.44 15.77 -0.92
CA ASP A 248 32.77 16.70 0.01
C ASP A 248 31.31 16.29 0.27
N VAL A 249 30.62 15.77 -0.74
CA VAL A 249 29.25 15.26 -0.58
C VAL A 249 29.22 14.05 0.35
N ILE A 250 30.15 13.11 0.19
CA ILE A 250 30.27 11.92 1.03
C ILE A 250 30.65 12.31 2.47
N LYS A 251 31.59 13.22 2.63
CA LYS A 251 31.96 13.76 3.94
C LYS A 251 30.75 14.38 4.63
N ARG A 252 30.00 15.20 3.91
CA ARG A 252 28.81 15.86 4.44
C ARG A 252 27.70 14.85 4.78
N TYR A 253 27.53 13.81 3.97
CA TYR A 253 26.61 12.71 4.28
C TYR A 253 26.96 12.03 5.60
N HIS A 254 28.24 11.67 5.80
CA HIS A 254 28.68 11.04 7.06
C HIS A 254 28.48 11.95 8.28
N GLU A 255 28.79 13.25 8.15
CA GLU A 255 28.54 14.22 9.23
C GLU A 255 27.04 14.29 9.60
N LEU A 256 26.17 14.35 8.61
CA LEU A 256 24.71 14.37 8.84
C LEU A 256 24.17 13.06 9.42
N ASP A 257 24.70 11.93 8.99
CA ASP A 257 24.30 10.63 9.53
C ASP A 257 24.71 10.46 11.00
N GLU A 258 25.91 10.91 11.38
CA GLU A 258 26.35 10.95 12.76
C GLU A 258 25.50 11.90 13.62
N LEU A 259 25.14 13.07 13.10
CA LEU A 259 24.22 13.99 13.78
C LEU A 259 22.83 13.36 13.97
N ARG A 260 22.32 12.67 12.97
CA ARG A 260 21.05 11.96 13.04
C ARG A 260 21.08 10.87 14.11
N LYS A 261 22.15 10.05 14.15
CA LYS A 261 22.37 9.01 15.18
C LYS A 261 22.42 9.63 16.57
N ALA A 262 23.18 10.72 16.74
CA ALA A 262 23.29 11.41 18.03
C ALA A 262 21.94 12.02 18.48
N ALA A 263 21.16 12.57 17.58
CA ALA A 263 19.82 13.11 17.88
C ALA A 263 18.86 12.00 18.30
N SER A 264 18.88 10.85 17.65
CA SER A 264 18.06 9.68 18.00
C SER A 264 18.40 9.17 19.42
N ILE A 265 19.69 9.14 19.79
CA ILE A 265 20.14 8.75 21.14
C ILE A 265 19.70 9.77 22.20
N ARG A 266 19.72 11.06 21.88
CA ARG A 266 19.21 12.11 22.79
C ARG A 266 17.71 12.02 23.01
N CYS A 267 16.94 11.72 21.99
CA CYS A 267 15.49 11.53 22.08
C CYS A 267 15.14 10.36 23.00
N LEU A 268 15.89 9.26 22.92
CA LEU A 268 15.75 8.09 23.80
C LEU A 268 16.12 8.39 25.27
N ARG A 269 17.03 9.33 25.53
CA ARG A 269 17.43 9.72 26.91
C ARG A 269 16.45 10.69 27.56
N VAL A 270 15.72 11.48 26.79
CA VAL A 270 14.71 12.43 27.32
C VAL A 270 13.42 11.73 27.73
N THR A 271 13.14 10.54 27.19
CA THR A 271 11.99 9.71 27.57
C THR A 271 12.19 8.89 28.85
N VAL A 272 13.38 8.91 29.42
CA VAL A 272 13.70 8.27 30.71
C VAL A 272 14.00 9.34 31.74
N CYS A 273 12.97 10.10 32.12
CA CYS A 273 13.04 10.91 33.33
C CYS A 273 12.23 10.22 34.42
N PRO A 274 12.83 9.89 35.57
CA PRO A 274 12.14 9.25 36.66
C PRO A 274 11.40 10.31 37.48
N LYS A 275 10.10 10.08 37.69
CA LYS A 275 9.38 10.22 38.97
C LYS A 275 7.88 10.13 38.75
#